data_56375e61b102e50f164cf8b06fdb84fb
#
_entry.id   56375e61b102e50f164cf8b06fdb84fb
#
_cell.length_a   1.000
_cell.length_b   1.000
_cell.length_c   1.000
_cell.angle_alpha   90.00
_cell.angle_beta   90.00
_cell.angle_gamma   90.00
#
_symmetry.space_group_name_H-M   'P 1'
#
loop_
_entity.id
_entity.type
_entity.pdbx_description
1 polymer ?
#
loop_
_entity_poly.entity_id
_entity_poly.type
_entity_poly.pdbx_seq_one_letter_code
_entity_poly.pdbx_strand_id
1 'polypeptide(L)'
;MNVMTMDGYHAKIEYDPELDLFRGEILGINGGADFYGKNPKELRAEFKRSLQVFLEVCKEKGFEPRRHFSGTFNLRIPPRAT
;
A
#
# COMPACT_ATOMS: atom_id res chain seq x y z
N MET A 1 -6.72 -15.48 3.75
CA MET A 1 -6.47 -14.14 3.22
C MET A 1 -5.24 -14.16 2.34
N ASN A 2 -5.36 -13.60 1.16
CA ASN A 2 -4.28 -13.57 0.19
C ASN A 2 -3.56 -12.24 0.25
N VAL A 3 -2.25 -12.29 0.35
CA VAL A 3 -1.43 -11.09 0.44
C VAL A 3 -0.36 -11.14 -0.64
N MET A 4 -0.24 -10.04 -1.37
CA MET A 4 0.80 -9.88 -2.37
C MET A 4 1.82 -8.87 -1.85
N THR A 5 3.10 -9.14 -2.06
CA THR A 5 4.16 -8.29 -1.54
C THR A 5 5.01 -7.74 -2.68
N MET A 6 5.37 -6.47 -2.60
CA MET A 6 6.22 -5.82 -3.59
C MET A 6 6.97 -4.67 -2.93
N ASP A 7 8.29 -4.70 -3.06
CA ASP A 7 9.17 -3.64 -2.51
C ASP A 7 8.90 -3.34 -1.04
N GLY A 8 8.59 -4.38 -0.27
CA GLY A 8 8.33 -4.23 1.15
C GLY A 8 6.92 -3.77 1.49
N TYR A 9 6.08 -3.58 0.48
CA TYR A 9 4.68 -3.23 0.69
C TYR A 9 3.81 -4.46 0.50
N HIS A 10 2.70 -4.51 1.24
CA HIS A 10 1.78 -5.65 1.19
C HIS A 10 0.42 -5.19 0.70
N ALA A 11 -0.23 -6.02 -0.07
CA ALA A 11 -1.58 -5.75 -0.53
C ALA A 11 -2.46 -6.94 -0.23
N LYS A 12 -3.64 -6.67 0.31
CA LYS A 12 -4.65 -7.68 0.56
C LYS A 12 -5.45 -7.88 -0.72
N ILE A 13 -5.56 -9.13 -1.16
CA ILE A 13 -6.22 -9.45 -2.42
C ILE A 13 -7.56 -10.11 -2.13
N GLU A 14 -8.62 -9.59 -2.73
CA GLU A 14 -9.97 -10.13 -2.59
C GLU A 14 -10.64 -10.21 -3.95
N TYR A 15 -11.48 -11.20 -4.13
CA TYR A 15 -12.27 -11.33 -5.35
C TYR A 15 -13.53 -10.48 -5.23
N ASP A 16 -13.79 -9.69 -6.25
CA ASP A 16 -15.01 -8.87 -6.33
C ASP A 16 -15.97 -9.52 -7.34
N PRO A 17 -17.02 -10.18 -6.86
CA PRO A 17 -17.93 -10.90 -7.77
C PRO A 17 -18.74 -9.96 -8.65
N GLU A 18 -18.96 -8.74 -8.25
CA GLU A 18 -19.72 -7.79 -9.07
C GLU A 18 -18.96 -7.38 -10.32
N LEU A 19 -17.67 -7.21 -10.19
CA LEU A 19 -16.80 -6.81 -11.29
C LEU A 19 -16.13 -7.99 -11.98
N ASP A 20 -16.21 -9.16 -11.36
CA ASP A 20 -15.49 -10.36 -11.81
C ASP A 20 -14.01 -10.08 -11.95
N LEU A 21 -13.48 -9.39 -10.97
CA LEU A 21 -12.06 -8.99 -10.90
C LEU A 21 -11.55 -9.22 -9.50
N PHE A 22 -10.25 -9.31 -9.38
CA PHE A 22 -9.60 -9.28 -8.07
C PHE A 22 -9.27 -7.85 -7.71
N ARG A 23 -9.48 -7.52 -6.47
CA ARG A 23 -9.17 -6.20 -5.93
C ARG A 23 -8.00 -6.32 -4.97
N GLY A 24 -7.01 -5.45 -5.12
CA GLY A 24 -5.90 -5.36 -4.20
C GLY A 24 -5.96 -4.05 -3.43
N GLU A 25 -5.70 -4.13 -2.14
CA GLU A 25 -5.66 -2.96 -1.28
C GLU A 25 -4.29 -2.90 -0.62
N ILE A 26 -3.55 -1.85 -0.86
CA ILE A 26 -2.21 -1.71 -0.29
C ILE A 26 -2.33 -1.34 1.18
N LEU A 27 -1.68 -2.12 2.04
CA LEU A 27 -1.80 -1.98 3.48
C LEU A 27 -0.65 -1.16 4.06
N GLY A 28 -0.89 -0.59 5.23
CA GLY A 28 0.17 0.08 5.98
C GLY A 28 0.68 1.36 5.35
N ILE A 29 -0.10 1.96 4.46
CA ILE A 29 0.30 3.22 3.83
C ILE A 29 -0.53 4.36 4.39
N ASN A 30 -0.01 5.55 4.20
CA ASN A 30 -0.63 6.78 4.69
C ASN A 30 -1.59 7.29 3.62
N GLY A 31 -2.79 6.75 3.63
CA GLY A 31 -3.80 7.02 2.62
C GLY A 31 -4.34 5.71 2.11
N GLY A 32 -4.96 5.71 0.96
CA GLY A 32 -5.52 4.51 0.35
C GLY A 32 -5.07 4.35 -1.09
N ALA A 33 -4.80 3.12 -1.48
CA ALA A 33 -4.48 2.82 -2.87
C ALA A 33 -4.99 1.42 -3.19
N ASP A 34 -5.88 1.34 -4.15
CA ASP A 34 -6.47 0.10 -4.60
C ASP A 34 -6.10 -0.15 -6.06
N PHE A 35 -6.09 -1.41 -6.43
CA PHE A 35 -5.86 -1.78 -7.82
C PHE A 35 -6.68 -3.03 -8.14
N TYR A 36 -6.88 -3.28 -9.43
CA TYR A 36 -7.70 -4.40 -9.90
C TYR A 36 -6.97 -5.16 -10.98
N GLY A 37 -7.25 -6.44 -11.07
CA GLY A 37 -6.70 -7.27 -12.13
C GLY A 37 -7.51 -8.55 -12.29
N LYS A 38 -7.40 -9.17 -13.46
CA LYS A 38 -8.15 -10.39 -13.77
C LYS A 38 -7.43 -11.64 -13.30
N ASN A 39 -6.15 -11.56 -13.10
CA ASN A 39 -5.31 -12.70 -12.74
C ASN A 39 -4.10 -12.22 -11.96
N PRO A 40 -3.31 -13.13 -11.38
CA PRO A 40 -2.17 -12.72 -10.56
C PRO A 40 -1.13 -11.89 -11.29
N LYS A 41 -0.90 -12.19 -12.57
CA LYS A 41 0.07 -11.43 -13.36
C LYS A 41 -0.37 -9.99 -13.53
N GLU A 42 -1.64 -9.79 -13.84
CA GLU A 42 -2.22 -8.48 -14.02
C GLU A 42 -2.24 -7.72 -12.69
N LEU A 43 -2.61 -8.41 -11.62
CA LEU A 43 -2.59 -7.81 -10.29
C LEU A 43 -1.21 -7.31 -9.91
N ARG A 44 -0.19 -8.09 -10.23
CA ARG A 44 1.18 -7.71 -9.89
C ARG A 44 1.60 -6.45 -10.65
N ALA A 45 1.23 -6.37 -11.92
CA ALA A 45 1.54 -5.22 -12.76
C ALA A 45 0.80 -3.97 -12.24
N GLU A 46 -0.47 -4.13 -11.89
CA GLU A 46 -1.26 -3.02 -11.38
C GLU A 46 -0.80 -2.58 -9.98
N PHE A 47 -0.38 -3.53 -9.16
CA PHE A 47 0.19 -3.23 -7.86
C PHE A 47 1.42 -2.33 -8.02
N LYS A 48 2.32 -2.72 -8.91
CA LYS A 48 3.53 -1.95 -9.15
C LYS A 48 3.19 -0.54 -9.63
N ARG A 49 2.26 -0.44 -10.56
CA ARG A 49 1.85 0.84 -11.12
C ARG A 49 1.21 1.73 -10.06
N SER A 50 0.27 1.19 -9.30
CA SER A 50 -0.39 1.94 -8.23
C SER A 50 0.58 2.41 -7.17
N LEU A 51 1.52 1.53 -6.82
CA LEU A 51 2.52 1.86 -5.82
C LEU A 51 3.43 2.99 -6.32
N GLN A 52 3.86 2.92 -7.57
CA GLN A 52 4.71 3.97 -8.13
C GLN A 52 4.02 5.33 -8.15
N VAL A 53 2.76 5.35 -8.55
CA VAL A 53 1.97 6.59 -8.57
C VAL A 53 1.84 7.13 -7.15
N PHE A 54 1.52 6.26 -6.21
CA PHE A 54 1.37 6.66 -4.81
C PHE A 54 2.67 7.24 -4.25
N LEU A 55 3.79 6.59 -4.52
CA LEU A 55 5.07 7.06 -4.01
C LEU A 55 5.48 8.39 -4.64
N GLU A 56 5.16 8.59 -5.90
CA GLU A 56 5.43 9.87 -6.57
C GLU A 56 4.62 11.00 -5.96
N VAL A 57 3.36 10.75 -5.68
CA VAL A 57 2.50 11.75 -5.05
C VAL A 57 3.02 12.09 -3.66
N CYS A 58 3.44 11.08 -2.90
CA CYS A 58 4.00 11.30 -1.57
C CYS A 58 5.25 12.15 -1.64
N LYS A 59 6.11 11.89 -2.60
CA LYS A 59 7.35 12.63 -2.78
C LYS A 59 7.06 14.09 -3.13
N GLU A 60 6.11 14.30 -4.04
CA GLU A 60 5.73 15.63 -4.47
C GLU A 60 5.17 16.48 -3.34
N LYS A 61 4.35 15.86 -2.51
CA LYS A 61 3.64 16.57 -1.44
C LYS A 61 4.33 16.50 -0.10
N GLY A 62 5.43 15.78 -0.01
CA GLY A 62 6.18 15.66 1.23
C GLY A 62 5.53 14.77 2.27
N PHE A 63 4.70 13.82 1.84
CA PHE A 63 4.07 12.87 2.75
C PHE A 63 4.95 11.67 2.96
N GLU A 64 4.88 11.10 4.17
CA GLU A 64 5.46 9.81 4.45
C GLU A 64 4.60 8.74 3.79
N PRO A 65 5.18 7.87 2.94
CA PRO A 65 4.36 6.85 2.28
C PRO A 65 3.82 5.79 3.25
N ARG A 66 4.60 5.44 4.27
CA ARG A 66 4.17 4.42 5.22
C ARG A 66 3.51 5.05 6.42
N ARG A 67 2.45 4.38 6.89
CA ARG A 67 1.77 4.82 8.10
C ARG A 67 2.64 4.53 9.31
N HIS A 68 2.78 5.51 10.19
CA HIS A 68 3.46 5.33 11.45
C HIS A 68 2.48 4.81 12.48
N PHE A 69 2.85 3.71 13.11
CA PHE A 69 2.08 3.20 14.23
C PHE A 69 2.77 3.69 15.49
N SER A 70 2.09 4.53 16.23
CA SER A 70 2.63 4.97 17.50
C SER A 70 2.28 3.93 18.53
N GLY A 71 3.16 3.60 19.16
CA GLY A 71 2.92 2.55 20.06
C GLY A 71 4.10 1.76 20.21
N THR A 72 3.94 2.14 19.67
CA THR A 72 4.57 1.79 19.59
C THR A 72 5.73 2.05 19.61
N PHE A 73 5.72 2.29 19.53
CA PHE A 73 6.70 2.62 19.69
C PHE A 73 7.27 3.49 19.89
N ASN A 74 7.25 3.89 20.09
CA ASN A 74 7.76 4.81 20.44
C ASN A 74 8.34 5.44 20.46
N LEU A 75 8.40 5.71 20.46
CA LEU A 75 8.98 6.44 20.60
C LEU A 75 9.44 7.07 20.79
N ARG A 76 9.51 7.27 20.99
CA ARG A 76 9.99 8.07 21.26
C ARG A 76 10.72 8.61 21.11
N ILE A 77 10.79 8.89 20.98
CA ILE A 77 11.49 9.62 20.94
C ILE A 77 11.80 10.29 20.69
N PRO A 78 11.90 10.61 20.79
CA PRO A 78 12.19 11.53 20.64
C PRO A 78 12.69 12.02 20.21
N PRO A 79 12.70 12.18 20.17
CA PRO A 79 13.12 12.82 19.80
C PRO A 79 13.61 13.18 19.19
N ARG A 80 13.53 13.18 18.93
CA ARG A 80 13.88 13.60 18.47
C ARG A 80 13.90 14.26 18.25
N ALA A 81 13.65 14.32 18.41
CA ALA A 81 13.67 14.79 18.34
C ALA A 81 13.73 15.11 18.08
N THR A 82 13.59 15.21 18.14
CA THR A 82 13.79 15.44 18.08
C THR A 82 13.96 15.50 17.86
#